data_c8701dc94f58f0b3a735ca96121bc4c1
#
_entry.id   c8701dc94f58f0b3a735ca96121bc4c1
#
_cell.length_a   1.000
_cell.length_b   1.000
_cell.length_c   1.000
_cell.angle_alpha   90.00
_cell.angle_beta   90.00
_cell.angle_gamma   90.00
#
_symmetry.space_group_name_H-M   'P 1'
#
loop_
_entity.id
_entity.type
_entity.pdbx_description
1 polymer ?
#
loop_
_entity_poly.entity_id
_entity_poly.type
_entity_poly.pdbx_seq_one_letter_code
_entity_poly.pdbx_strand_id
1 'polypeptide(L)'
;SVFVGTSGNDAEHRVAFQYGALGCNGIYNSFSLGPTVEFDTMPFGFKNQVILSSINFTEKHMKEAIQILAKSRFDELVDLIDKETFLSDPISAYETRIFCKGAPLKTAVIWNKKYLDEGK
;
A
#
# COMPACT_ATOMS: atom_id res chain seq x y z
N SER A 1 9.83 -17.30 6.68
CA SER A 1 8.79 -16.27 6.81
C SER A 1 8.95 -15.16 5.77
N VAL A 2 7.86 -14.52 5.41
CA VAL A 2 7.87 -13.34 4.54
C VAL A 2 7.20 -12.20 5.32
N PHE A 3 7.84 -11.05 5.34
CA PHE A 3 7.31 -9.82 5.90
C PHE A 3 7.17 -8.81 4.77
N VAL A 4 5.99 -8.22 4.64
CA VAL A 4 5.71 -7.23 3.59
C VAL A 4 5.58 -5.86 4.22
N GLY A 5 6.54 -5.00 3.93
CA GLY A 5 6.59 -3.65 4.43
C GLY A 5 5.91 -2.67 3.46
N THR A 6 4.95 -1.91 3.95
CA THR A 6 4.15 -1.00 3.12
C THR A 6 4.13 0.44 3.63
N SER A 7 4.50 0.67 4.89
CA SER A 7 4.42 2.00 5.49
C SER A 7 5.64 2.88 5.22
N GLY A 8 6.80 2.26 5.02
CA GLY A 8 8.06 2.96 4.84
C GLY A 8 8.57 3.69 6.08
N ASN A 9 8.04 3.38 7.27
CA ASN A 9 8.51 4.02 8.47
C ASN A 9 9.47 3.14 9.26
N ASP A 10 10.29 3.76 10.10
CA ASP A 10 11.31 3.10 10.90
C ASP A 10 10.73 2.06 11.89
N ALA A 11 9.52 2.27 12.40
CA ALA A 11 8.87 1.34 13.31
C ALA A 11 8.60 -0.02 12.64
N GLU A 12 8.26 -0.04 11.36
CA GLU A 12 8.05 -1.27 10.59
C GLU A 12 9.35 -2.09 10.48
N HIS A 13 10.47 -1.43 10.23
CA HIS A 13 11.76 -2.08 10.16
C HIS A 13 12.20 -2.63 11.52
N ARG A 14 11.94 -1.90 12.60
CA ARG A 14 12.20 -2.40 13.96
C ARG A 14 11.38 -3.64 14.28
N VAL A 15 10.12 -3.66 13.89
CA VAL A 15 9.27 -4.84 14.07
C VAL A 15 9.83 -6.03 13.30
N ALA A 16 10.22 -5.83 12.05
CA ALA A 16 10.76 -6.91 11.22
C ALA A 16 12.09 -7.46 11.75
N PHE A 17 13.05 -6.59 12.05
CA PHE A 17 14.42 -6.98 12.30
C PHE A 17 14.80 -7.01 13.78
N GLN A 18 14.44 -6.01 14.57
CA GLN A 18 14.83 -5.91 15.98
C GLN A 18 13.93 -6.75 16.88
N TYR A 19 12.61 -6.68 16.69
CA TYR A 19 11.66 -7.44 17.49
C TYR A 19 11.41 -8.86 17.00
N GLY A 20 12.08 -9.27 15.91
CA GLY A 20 12.14 -10.64 15.48
C GLY A 20 10.92 -11.15 14.73
N ALA A 21 10.06 -10.27 14.23
CA ALA A 21 8.93 -10.68 13.38
C ALA A 21 9.41 -11.40 12.11
N LEU A 22 10.58 -11.02 11.59
CA LEU A 22 11.25 -11.74 10.52
C LEU A 22 12.21 -12.78 11.11
N GLY A 23 11.85 -14.05 11.01
CA GLY A 23 12.65 -15.18 11.50
C GLY A 23 13.89 -15.48 10.64
N CYS A 24 14.58 -16.58 10.97
CA CYS A 24 15.68 -17.10 10.17
C CYS A 24 15.21 -17.47 8.76
N ASN A 25 16.06 -17.25 7.76
CA ASN A 25 15.75 -17.41 6.34
C ASN A 25 14.50 -16.62 5.90
N GLY A 26 14.26 -15.49 6.56
CA GLY A 26 13.12 -14.64 6.27
C GLY A 26 13.40 -13.68 5.13
N ILE A 27 12.35 -13.33 4.41
CA ILE A 27 12.39 -12.34 3.33
C ILE A 27 11.60 -11.11 3.77
N TYR A 28 12.24 -9.96 3.81
CA TYR A 28 11.59 -8.68 3.95
C TYR A 28 11.41 -8.05 2.57
N ASN A 29 10.16 -7.85 2.18
CA ASN A 29 9.84 -7.21 0.91
C ASN A 29 9.28 -5.81 1.18
N SER A 30 10.05 -4.78 0.84
CA SER A 30 9.64 -3.38 1.00
C SER A 30 9.00 -2.85 -0.28
N PHE A 31 7.75 -2.39 -0.15
CA PHE A 31 7.00 -1.70 -1.21
C PHE A 31 6.87 -0.20 -0.98
N SER A 32 7.57 0.34 -0.01
CA SER A 32 7.40 1.73 0.39
C SER A 32 8.63 2.56 0.10
N LEU A 33 8.39 3.84 -0.15
CA LEU A 33 9.41 4.89 -0.15
C LEU A 33 9.50 5.42 1.28
N GLY A 34 10.55 5.04 1.98
CA GLY A 34 10.80 5.50 3.33
C GLY A 34 12.10 6.29 3.45
N PRO A 35 12.33 6.91 4.59
CA PRO A 35 13.61 7.49 4.92
C PRO A 35 14.69 6.41 5.00
N THR A 36 15.94 6.83 5.08
CA THR A 36 17.06 5.93 5.36
C THR A 36 16.80 5.19 6.68
N VAL A 37 16.98 3.88 6.67
CA VAL A 37 16.85 3.02 7.84
C VAL A 37 18.20 2.40 8.13
N GLU A 38 18.62 2.49 9.39
CA GLU A 38 19.81 1.82 9.89
C GLU A 38 19.43 0.49 10.54
N PHE A 39 20.17 -0.56 10.22
CA PHE A 39 20.02 -1.86 10.87
C PHE A 39 21.37 -2.54 11.10
N ASP A 40 21.44 -3.34 12.16
CA ASP A 40 22.61 -4.12 12.45
C ASP A 40 22.76 -5.29 11.48
N THR A 41 23.86 -5.31 10.75
CA THR A 41 24.13 -6.34 9.73
C THR A 41 24.51 -7.69 10.35
N MET A 42 25.02 -7.72 11.59
CA MET A 42 25.41 -8.96 12.22
C MET A 42 24.23 -9.92 12.46
N PRO A 43 23.17 -9.52 13.20
CA PRO A 43 22.00 -10.37 13.35
C PRO A 43 21.33 -10.73 12.01
N PHE A 44 21.36 -9.82 11.04
CA PHE A 44 20.85 -10.04 9.70
C PHE A 44 21.59 -11.17 9.00
N GLY A 45 22.94 -11.16 9.02
CA GLY A 45 23.77 -12.20 8.43
C GLY A 45 23.61 -13.56 9.12
N PHE A 46 23.62 -13.59 10.45
CA PHE A 46 23.44 -14.83 11.21
C PHE A 46 22.08 -15.49 11.00
N LYS A 47 21.04 -14.69 10.74
CA LYS A 47 19.69 -15.19 10.44
C LYS A 47 19.48 -15.52 8.96
N ASN A 48 20.48 -15.28 8.09
CA ASN A 48 20.39 -15.50 6.66
C ASN A 48 19.12 -14.86 6.07
N GLN A 49 18.92 -13.58 6.36
CA GLN A 49 17.74 -12.83 5.93
C GLN A 49 17.99 -12.14 4.59
N VAL A 50 16.94 -11.88 3.85
CA VAL A 50 16.98 -11.22 2.54
C VAL A 50 16.08 -9.99 2.56
N ILE A 51 16.58 -8.88 2.03
CA ILE A 51 15.80 -7.67 1.77
C ILE A 51 15.58 -7.55 0.27
N LEU A 52 14.33 -7.47 -0.11
CA LEU A 52 13.90 -7.11 -1.47
C LEU A 52 13.25 -5.74 -1.42
N SER A 53 13.49 -4.93 -2.43
CA SER A 53 12.82 -3.65 -2.59
C SER A 53 12.20 -3.57 -3.98
N SER A 54 10.92 -3.21 -4.03
CA SER A 54 10.16 -3.07 -5.26
C SER A 54 9.30 -1.82 -5.17
N ILE A 55 9.63 -0.80 -5.92
CA ILE A 55 8.90 0.47 -5.90
C ILE A 55 7.96 0.59 -7.10
N ASN A 56 8.34 -0.03 -8.20
CA ASN A 56 7.61 0.07 -9.46
C ASN A 56 6.95 -1.25 -9.84
N PHE A 57 5.86 -1.13 -10.56
CA PHE A 57 5.17 -2.25 -11.20
C PHE A 57 5.20 -2.11 -12.71
N THR A 58 5.26 -3.22 -13.39
CA THR A 58 5.20 -3.31 -14.85
C THR A 58 3.74 -3.41 -15.32
N GLU A 59 3.51 -3.18 -16.61
CA GLU A 59 2.20 -3.43 -17.23
C GLU A 59 1.71 -4.87 -16.96
N LYS A 60 2.61 -5.84 -16.96
CA LYS A 60 2.30 -7.23 -16.62
C LYS A 60 1.73 -7.35 -15.20
N HIS A 61 2.40 -6.77 -14.21
CA HIS A 61 1.95 -6.79 -12.82
C HIS A 61 0.57 -6.13 -12.66
N MET A 62 0.32 -5.04 -13.39
CA MET A 62 -0.98 -4.38 -13.36
C MET A 62 -2.08 -5.28 -13.94
N LYS A 63 -1.84 -5.92 -15.08
CA LYS A 63 -2.79 -6.87 -15.68
C LYS A 63 -3.09 -8.04 -14.77
N GLU A 64 -2.07 -8.61 -14.13
CA GLU A 64 -2.24 -9.71 -13.17
C GLU A 64 -3.05 -9.27 -11.95
N ALA A 65 -2.78 -8.08 -11.39
CA ALA A 65 -3.54 -7.53 -10.27
C ALA A 65 -5.02 -7.33 -10.63
N ILE A 66 -5.32 -6.76 -11.80
CA ILE A 66 -6.69 -6.59 -12.29
C ILE A 66 -7.39 -7.94 -12.43
N GLN A 67 -6.71 -8.96 -12.96
CA GLN A 67 -7.27 -10.29 -13.09
C GLN A 67 -7.56 -10.97 -11.74
N ILE A 68 -6.69 -10.76 -10.75
CA ILE A 68 -6.88 -11.25 -9.38
C ILE A 68 -8.09 -10.55 -8.76
N LEU A 69 -8.18 -9.24 -8.86
CA LEU A 69 -9.30 -8.46 -8.33
C LEU A 69 -10.63 -8.84 -8.98
N ALA A 70 -10.65 -9.09 -10.29
CA ALA A 70 -11.85 -9.49 -11.01
C ALA A 70 -12.35 -10.91 -10.68
N LYS A 71 -11.46 -11.79 -10.21
CA LYS A 71 -11.80 -13.19 -9.88
C LYS A 71 -12.06 -13.42 -8.40
N SER A 72 -11.68 -12.50 -7.57
CA SER A 72 -11.65 -12.70 -6.12
C SER A 72 -12.86 -12.08 -5.44
N ARG A 73 -13.10 -12.54 -4.21
CA ARG A 73 -14.14 -12.03 -3.31
C ARG A 73 -13.77 -10.68 -2.69
N PHE A 74 -13.12 -9.81 -3.47
CA PHE A 74 -12.72 -8.49 -2.99
C PHE A 74 -13.79 -7.42 -3.19
N ASP A 75 -15.02 -7.81 -3.49
CA ASP A 75 -16.14 -6.86 -3.59
C ASP A 75 -16.28 -6.01 -2.31
N GLU A 76 -16.00 -6.61 -1.16
CA GLU A 76 -15.98 -5.91 0.13
C GLU A 76 -14.92 -4.79 0.20
N LEU A 77 -13.82 -4.88 -0.58
CA LEU A 77 -12.81 -3.82 -0.62
C LEU A 77 -13.30 -2.58 -1.37
N VAL A 78 -14.29 -2.73 -2.22
CA VAL A 78 -14.89 -1.58 -2.94
C VAL A 78 -15.60 -0.66 -1.95
N ASP A 79 -16.15 -1.22 -0.88
CA ASP A 79 -16.84 -0.47 0.17
C ASP A 79 -15.87 0.40 1.00
N LEU A 80 -14.57 0.09 0.95
CA LEU A 80 -13.52 0.90 1.59
C LEU A 80 -13.10 2.12 0.76
N ILE A 81 -13.61 2.23 -0.46
CA ILE A 81 -13.31 3.34 -1.36
C ILE A 81 -14.44 4.36 -1.25
N ASP A 82 -14.12 5.53 -0.74
CA ASP A 82 -15.01 6.66 -0.81
C ASP A 82 -15.04 7.18 -2.26
N LYS A 83 -16.22 7.14 -2.86
CA LYS A 83 -16.45 7.63 -4.23
C LYS A 83 -17.12 8.99 -4.17
N GLU A 84 -16.41 10.00 -4.62
CA GLU A 84 -16.96 11.34 -4.64
C GLU A 84 -16.59 12.07 -5.94
N THR A 85 -17.46 12.99 -6.33
CA THR A 85 -17.26 13.80 -7.54
C THR A 85 -16.76 15.17 -7.15
N PHE A 86 -15.53 15.50 -7.52
CA PHE A 86 -14.89 16.77 -7.18
C PHE A 86 -14.79 17.73 -8.38
N LEU A 87 -15.74 17.66 -9.29
CA LEU A 87 -15.70 18.49 -10.51
C LEU A 87 -15.81 19.97 -10.24
N SER A 88 -16.46 20.37 -9.12
CA SER A 88 -16.70 21.79 -8.80
C SER A 88 -15.62 22.38 -7.90
N ASP A 89 -15.01 21.59 -7.02
CA ASP A 89 -14.01 22.05 -6.07
C ASP A 89 -13.03 20.93 -5.67
N PRO A 90 -12.01 20.67 -6.49
CA PRO A 90 -11.02 19.64 -6.18
C PRO A 90 -10.14 20.00 -4.98
N ILE A 91 -9.93 21.27 -4.67
CA ILE A 91 -9.09 21.69 -3.54
C ILE A 91 -9.77 21.37 -2.22
N SER A 92 -11.04 21.74 -2.06
CA SER A 92 -11.83 21.39 -0.88
C SER A 92 -11.89 19.87 -0.66
N ALA A 93 -11.98 19.09 -1.73
CA ALA A 93 -11.96 17.66 -1.67
C ALA A 93 -10.65 17.09 -1.11
N TYR A 94 -9.52 17.63 -1.53
CA TYR A 94 -8.22 17.25 -0.97
C TYR A 94 -8.14 17.55 0.51
N GLU A 95 -8.54 18.74 0.93
CA GLU A 95 -8.49 19.17 2.33
C GLU A 95 -9.42 18.35 3.23
N THR A 96 -10.63 18.07 2.78
CA THR A 96 -11.67 17.42 3.60
C THR A 96 -11.63 15.90 3.56
N ARG A 97 -11.07 15.31 2.53
CA ARG A 97 -11.11 13.85 2.31
C ARG A 97 -9.76 13.16 2.34
N ILE A 98 -8.69 13.82 1.95
CA ILE A 98 -7.36 13.20 1.85
C ILE A 98 -6.48 13.56 3.03
N PHE A 99 -6.47 14.82 3.43
CA PHE A 99 -5.58 15.31 4.50
C PHE A 99 -6.26 15.46 5.85
N CYS A 100 -7.53 15.13 5.97
CA CYS A 100 -8.24 15.25 7.25
C CYS A 100 -7.98 14.06 8.17
N LYS A 101 -8.13 14.29 9.48
CA LYS A 101 -8.11 13.19 10.47
C LYS A 101 -9.34 12.30 10.25
N GLY A 102 -9.11 11.00 10.11
CA GLY A 102 -10.18 10.03 9.82
C GLY A 102 -10.55 9.95 8.35
N ALA A 103 -9.65 10.40 7.46
CA ALA A 103 -9.79 10.23 6.03
C ALA A 103 -10.07 8.76 5.66
N PRO A 104 -10.88 8.49 4.63
CA PRO A 104 -11.11 7.15 4.13
C PRO A 104 -9.82 6.51 3.64
N LEU A 105 -9.78 5.18 3.57
CA LEU A 105 -8.61 4.43 3.13
C LEU A 105 -8.18 4.82 1.72
N LYS A 106 -9.14 5.04 0.85
CA LYS A 106 -8.95 5.52 -0.52
C LYS A 106 -10.10 6.45 -0.93
N THR A 107 -9.78 7.49 -1.65
CA THR A 107 -10.76 8.39 -2.25
C THR A 107 -10.65 8.33 -3.77
N ALA A 108 -11.75 8.04 -4.44
CA ALA A 108 -11.84 8.07 -5.90
C ALA A 108 -12.40 9.41 -6.36
N VAL A 109 -11.65 10.10 -7.21
CA VAL A 109 -12.09 11.35 -7.85
C VAL A 109 -12.71 11.01 -9.20
N ILE A 110 -13.97 11.43 -9.41
CA ILE A 110 -14.70 11.20 -10.65
C ILE A 110 -14.76 12.50 -11.44
N TRP A 111 -14.00 12.56 -12.50
CA TRP A 111 -13.88 13.74 -13.35
C TRP A 111 -15.00 13.91 -14.37
N ASN A 112 -15.77 12.85 -14.66
CA ASN A 112 -16.84 12.87 -15.63
C ASN A 112 -18.13 12.28 -15.03
N LYS A 113 -19.19 13.08 -14.97
CA LYS A 113 -20.50 12.68 -14.43
C LYS A 113 -21.09 11.44 -15.10
N LYS A 114 -20.78 11.21 -16.38
CA LYS A 114 -21.25 10.03 -17.11
C LYS A 114 -20.96 8.73 -16.38
N TYR A 115 -19.80 8.63 -15.72
CA TYR A 115 -19.39 7.43 -15.00
C TYR A 115 -20.03 7.27 -13.61
N LEU A 116 -20.76 8.26 -13.11
CA LEU A 116 -21.54 8.13 -11.88
C LEU A 116 -22.82 7.32 -12.08
N ASP A 117 -23.40 7.39 -13.27
CA ASP A 117 -24.71 6.79 -13.59
C ASP A 117 -24.58 5.35 -14.09
N GLU A 118 -23.41 4.96 -14.60
CA GLU A 118 -23.15 3.61 -15.11
C GLU A 118 -22.81 2.59 -14.02
N GLY A 119 -22.68 2.99 -12.76
CA GLY A 119 -22.32 2.15 -11.61
C GLY A 119 -23.46 1.79 -10.65
N LYS A 120 -24.71 1.96 -11.08
CA LYS A 120 -25.91 1.57 -10.31
C LYS A 120 -26.55 0.34 -10.90
#